data_51b958b3dc029e28b08248bf396cb8de
#
_entry.id   51b958b3dc029e28b08248bf396cb8de
#
_cell.length_a   1.000
_cell.length_b   1.000
_cell.length_c   1.000
_cell.angle_alpha   90.00
_cell.angle_beta   90.00
_cell.angle_gamma   90.00
#
_symmetry.space_group_name_H-M   'P 1'
#
loop_
_entity.id
_entity.type
_entity.pdbx_description
1 polymer ?
#
loop_
_entity_poly.entity_id
_entity_poly.type
_entity_poly.pdbx_seq_one_letter_code
_entity_poly.pdbx_strand_id
1 'polypeptide(L)'
;MSYVFLLILLFPVKLIRKLFRKDTGKNLVIQTAKIGDFVNATPLLAYLQKSDVLISRSVGALAKHDDTIEQIYFIEQHKRNLWRKLCFACRIMNRYDNVYLLQPNSVNLFFASVCNAKNKQFLSTYTRRWYHGIFYTTADGTVEHGKQTLSVTNYLKLADRSLTWQDSPKHATRPLFKPQNWPEILDKPGVIRIGISIAAGNKAKTVPPIIWKRIVEHLADLPCEFYVFGAPNEQPWMDDITRAYGEMPNFTNLIGQISLEELPWAISKMDCYIASDSGNVYIADAEGVPVVLLFGPCCHHEQRPLGNVLLIGNDDNICSYVFETRYYFSQEREALFAVTEDALRELKHFICELPNVNATTYAIDAQGN
;
A
#
# COMPACT_ATOMS: atom_id res chain seq x y z
N MET A 1 8.62 -23.73 -11.04
CA MET A 1 8.57 -25.21 -10.89
C MET A 1 9.30 -25.74 -9.66
N SER A 2 10.44 -25.19 -9.23
CA SER A 2 11.19 -25.68 -8.05
C SER A 2 10.36 -25.81 -6.75
N TYR A 3 9.42 -24.91 -6.51
CA TYR A 3 8.56 -24.96 -5.31
C TYR A 3 7.51 -26.09 -5.36
N VAL A 4 7.04 -26.46 -6.53
CA VAL A 4 6.19 -27.65 -6.71
C VAL A 4 6.96 -28.91 -6.31
N PHE A 5 8.20 -29.03 -6.77
CA PHE A 5 9.07 -30.14 -6.40
C PHE A 5 9.30 -30.23 -4.88
N LEU A 6 9.54 -29.07 -4.23
CA LEU A 6 9.68 -29.01 -2.79
C LEU A 6 8.40 -29.42 -2.03
N LEU A 7 7.22 -29.06 -2.57
CA LEU A 7 5.95 -29.47 -1.98
C LEU A 7 5.78 -30.99 -2.06
N ILE A 8 6.11 -31.58 -3.22
CA ILE A 8 6.05 -33.06 -3.41
C ILE A 8 7.04 -33.75 -2.46
N LEU A 9 8.26 -33.24 -2.33
CA LEU A 9 9.28 -33.79 -1.42
C LEU A 9 8.83 -33.76 0.04
N LEU A 10 8.16 -32.69 0.47
CA LEU A 10 7.65 -32.54 1.85
C LEU A 10 6.31 -33.25 2.08
N PHE A 11 5.66 -33.76 1.04
CA PHE A 11 4.32 -34.35 1.15
C PHE A 11 4.24 -35.51 2.16
N PRO A 12 5.17 -36.49 2.17
CA PRO A 12 5.16 -37.54 3.20
C PRO A 12 5.28 -36.99 4.63
N VAL A 13 6.19 -36.04 4.83
CA VAL A 13 6.37 -35.39 6.14
C VAL A 13 5.11 -34.65 6.57
N LYS A 14 4.46 -33.95 5.61
CA LYS A 14 3.21 -33.25 5.86
C LYS A 14 2.09 -34.20 6.29
N LEU A 15 1.95 -35.35 5.63
CA LEU A 15 0.95 -36.37 6.00
C LEU A 15 1.19 -36.93 7.41
N ILE A 16 2.43 -37.33 7.73
CA ILE A 16 2.77 -37.85 9.06
C ILE A 16 2.48 -36.79 10.12
N ARG A 17 2.94 -35.55 9.91
CA ARG A 17 2.70 -34.47 10.89
C ARG A 17 1.23 -34.13 11.05
N LYS A 18 0.41 -34.28 10.00
CA LYS A 18 -1.04 -34.04 10.06
C LYS A 18 -1.72 -34.89 11.14
N LEU A 19 -1.23 -36.13 11.38
CA LEU A 19 -1.76 -37.03 12.40
C LEU A 19 -1.54 -36.47 13.84
N PHE A 20 -0.54 -35.64 14.04
CA PHE A 20 -0.20 -35.04 15.33
C PHE A 20 -0.62 -33.56 15.43
N ARG A 21 -1.46 -33.10 14.50
CA ARG A 21 -1.95 -31.72 14.50
C ARG A 21 -2.89 -31.49 15.69
N LYS A 22 -2.67 -30.39 16.39
CA LYS A 22 -3.58 -29.89 17.44
C LYS A 22 -4.19 -28.58 16.97
N ASP A 23 -5.37 -28.28 17.46
CA ASP A 23 -6.02 -27.00 17.24
C ASP A 23 -5.28 -25.90 18.01
N THR A 24 -5.03 -24.79 17.36
CA THR A 24 -4.22 -23.68 17.91
C THR A 24 -5.01 -22.38 17.99
N GLY A 25 -6.13 -22.27 17.26
CA GLY A 25 -6.88 -21.02 17.09
C GLY A 25 -6.13 -19.94 16.30
N LYS A 26 -4.94 -20.26 15.77
CA LYS A 26 -4.04 -19.26 15.16
C LYS A 26 -4.30 -19.06 13.67
N ASN A 27 -4.14 -17.80 13.26
CA ASN A 27 -4.22 -17.36 11.88
C ASN A 27 -2.82 -17.07 11.33
N LEU A 28 -2.59 -17.38 10.05
CA LEU A 28 -1.44 -16.93 9.26
C LEU A 28 -1.92 -16.13 8.05
N VAL A 29 -1.49 -14.89 7.95
CA VAL A 29 -1.73 -14.04 6.78
C VAL A 29 -0.44 -13.88 5.97
N ILE A 30 -0.49 -14.14 4.66
CA ILE A 30 0.67 -14.10 3.77
C ILE A 30 0.50 -12.96 2.76
N GLN A 31 1.22 -11.84 2.97
CA GLN A 31 1.28 -10.67 2.09
C GLN A 31 2.73 -10.15 2.01
N THR A 32 3.46 -10.51 0.99
CA THR A 32 4.90 -10.21 0.87
C THR A 32 5.22 -9.09 -0.12
N ALA A 33 4.24 -8.28 -0.47
CA ALA A 33 4.40 -7.14 -1.37
C ALA A 33 4.86 -5.86 -0.63
N LYS A 34 4.55 -4.70 -1.18
CA LYS A 34 5.02 -3.39 -0.70
C LYS A 34 4.05 -2.75 0.30
N ILE A 35 4.33 -1.49 0.68
CA ILE A 35 3.59 -0.72 1.68
C ILE A 35 2.09 -0.64 1.35
N GLY A 36 1.73 -0.22 0.13
CA GLY A 36 0.33 -0.10 -0.26
C GLY A 36 -0.44 -1.41 -0.14
N ASP A 37 0.16 -2.53 -0.56
CA ASP A 37 -0.44 -3.86 -0.44
C ASP A 37 -0.60 -4.30 1.02
N PHE A 38 0.36 -3.94 1.88
CA PHE A 38 0.29 -4.23 3.31
C PHE A 38 -0.84 -3.43 3.97
N VAL A 39 -0.92 -2.12 3.72
CA VAL A 39 -1.99 -1.27 4.26
C VAL A 39 -3.36 -1.74 3.78
N ASN A 40 -3.50 -2.16 2.53
CA ASN A 40 -4.74 -2.76 2.02
C ASN A 40 -5.05 -4.15 2.61
N ALA A 41 -4.10 -4.82 3.27
CA ALA A 41 -4.33 -6.07 3.99
C ALA A 41 -4.76 -5.85 5.46
N THR A 42 -4.56 -4.65 6.03
CA THR A 42 -4.87 -4.38 7.44
C THR A 42 -6.35 -4.50 7.81
N PRO A 43 -7.34 -4.24 6.93
CA PRO A 43 -8.73 -4.55 7.22
C PRO A 43 -8.97 -6.04 7.55
N LEU A 44 -8.31 -6.95 6.82
CA LEU A 44 -8.38 -8.37 7.13
C LEU A 44 -7.72 -8.68 8.48
N LEU A 45 -6.57 -8.08 8.78
CA LEU A 45 -5.90 -8.25 10.08
C LEU A 45 -6.79 -7.76 11.23
N ALA A 46 -7.43 -6.59 11.07
CA ALA A 46 -8.38 -6.05 12.05
C ALA A 46 -9.59 -6.97 12.25
N TYR A 47 -10.14 -7.54 11.18
CA TYR A 47 -11.25 -8.50 11.25
C TYR A 47 -10.85 -9.78 11.99
N LEU A 48 -9.66 -10.31 11.73
CA LEU A 48 -9.14 -11.52 12.39
C LEU A 48 -8.69 -11.30 13.84
N GLN A 49 -8.51 -10.04 14.25
CA GLN A 49 -8.07 -9.56 15.57
C GLN A 49 -6.66 -9.98 15.98
N LYS A 50 -6.25 -11.24 15.73
CA LYS A 50 -4.93 -11.79 16.07
C LYS A 50 -4.43 -12.67 14.94
N SER A 51 -3.24 -12.34 14.41
CA SER A 51 -2.63 -13.10 13.32
C SER A 51 -1.10 -13.11 13.41
N ASP A 52 -0.49 -14.23 13.04
CA ASP A 52 0.92 -14.23 12.61
C ASP A 52 0.96 -13.80 11.13
N VAL A 53 2.01 -13.07 10.73
CA VAL A 53 2.13 -12.58 9.35
C VAL A 53 3.43 -13.00 8.69
N LEU A 54 3.37 -13.37 7.41
CA LEU A 54 4.54 -13.52 6.53
C LEU A 54 4.55 -12.35 5.55
N ILE A 55 5.47 -11.42 5.75
CA ILE A 55 5.55 -10.13 5.05
C ILE A 55 6.95 -9.87 4.47
N SER A 56 7.07 -8.82 3.66
CA SER A 56 8.38 -8.26 3.26
C SER A 56 8.98 -7.44 4.40
N ARG A 57 10.32 -7.45 4.50
CA ARG A 57 11.04 -6.60 5.45
C ARG A 57 10.76 -5.10 5.22
N SER A 58 10.47 -4.70 4.00
CA SER A 58 10.17 -3.31 3.63
C SER A 58 8.96 -2.71 4.36
N VAL A 59 8.04 -3.54 4.89
CA VAL A 59 6.86 -3.10 5.63
C VAL A 59 6.96 -3.41 7.14
N GLY A 60 8.10 -3.95 7.57
CA GLY A 60 8.30 -4.41 8.93
C GLY A 60 8.12 -3.33 9.99
N ALA A 61 8.47 -2.08 9.68
CA ALA A 61 8.32 -0.95 10.59
C ALA A 61 6.84 -0.64 10.89
N LEU A 62 5.95 -0.76 9.89
CA LEU A 62 4.51 -0.59 10.09
C LEU A 62 3.90 -1.76 10.88
N ALA A 63 4.32 -2.99 10.56
CA ALA A 63 3.79 -4.20 11.19
C ALA A 63 4.26 -4.40 12.64
N LYS A 64 5.41 -3.84 13.02
CA LYS A 64 6.07 -4.08 14.31
C LYS A 64 5.21 -3.71 15.52
N HIS A 65 4.41 -2.67 15.39
CA HIS A 65 3.59 -2.13 16.47
C HIS A 65 2.08 -2.33 16.24
N ASP A 66 1.71 -3.08 15.20
CA ASP A 66 0.31 -3.40 14.94
C ASP A 66 -0.20 -4.40 15.98
N ASP A 67 -1.18 -4.00 16.77
CA ASP A 67 -1.76 -4.79 17.87
C ASP A 67 -2.55 -6.02 17.40
N THR A 68 -2.85 -6.10 16.10
CA THR A 68 -3.47 -7.27 15.47
C THR A 68 -2.47 -8.35 15.07
N ILE A 69 -1.16 -8.05 15.17
CA ILE A 69 -0.08 -8.95 14.77
C ILE A 69 0.61 -9.55 16.00
N GLU A 70 0.63 -10.89 16.10
CA GLU A 70 1.33 -11.59 17.19
C GLU A 70 2.79 -11.91 16.82
N GLN A 71 3.03 -12.43 15.61
CA GLN A 71 4.36 -12.85 15.16
C GLN A 71 4.62 -12.41 13.74
N ILE A 72 5.76 -11.77 13.51
CA ILE A 72 6.20 -11.36 12.18
C ILE A 72 7.26 -12.34 11.66
N TYR A 73 7.06 -12.83 10.43
CA TYR A 73 8.05 -13.55 9.63
C TYR A 73 8.40 -12.73 8.40
N PHE A 74 9.69 -12.55 8.15
CA PHE A 74 10.18 -11.86 6.97
C PHE A 74 10.53 -12.84 5.85
N ILE A 75 9.86 -12.74 4.71
CA ILE A 75 10.04 -13.65 3.57
C ILE A 75 11.51 -13.73 3.10
N GLU A 76 12.25 -12.62 3.17
CA GLU A 76 13.66 -12.56 2.77
C GLU A 76 14.55 -13.50 3.59
N GLN A 77 14.22 -13.75 4.85
CA GLN A 77 14.95 -14.68 5.72
C GLN A 77 14.72 -16.13 5.31
N HIS A 78 13.53 -16.44 4.79
CA HIS A 78 13.09 -17.82 4.55
C HIS A 78 13.25 -18.27 3.11
N LYS A 79 13.22 -17.34 2.12
CA LYS A 79 13.39 -17.69 0.70
C LYS A 79 14.85 -17.80 0.22
N ARG A 80 15.84 -17.44 1.04
CA ARG A 80 17.24 -17.26 0.62
C ARG A 80 17.90 -18.54 0.11
N ASN A 81 17.76 -19.67 0.80
CA ASN A 81 18.34 -20.94 0.42
C ASN A 81 17.39 -22.12 0.74
N LEU A 82 17.73 -23.31 0.20
CA LEU A 82 16.89 -24.50 0.36
C LEU A 82 16.66 -24.88 1.82
N TRP A 83 17.72 -24.90 2.63
CA TRP A 83 17.64 -25.28 4.04
C TRP A 83 16.69 -24.38 4.83
N ARG A 84 16.81 -23.06 4.66
CA ARG A 84 15.92 -22.10 5.34
C ARG A 84 14.46 -22.26 4.90
N LYS A 85 14.23 -22.54 3.61
CA LYS A 85 12.86 -22.84 3.11
C LYS A 85 12.27 -24.06 3.79
N LEU A 86 13.04 -25.17 3.87
CA LEU A 86 12.59 -26.41 4.49
C LEU A 86 12.38 -26.25 6.00
N CYS A 87 13.31 -25.62 6.71
CA CYS A 87 13.19 -25.34 8.14
C CYS A 87 11.93 -24.51 8.44
N PHE A 88 11.69 -23.45 7.68
CA PHE A 88 10.51 -22.60 7.86
C PHE A 88 9.22 -23.36 7.50
N ALA A 89 9.20 -24.10 6.41
CA ALA A 89 8.07 -24.95 6.02
C ALA A 89 7.72 -25.95 7.13
N CYS A 90 8.72 -26.63 7.71
CA CYS A 90 8.52 -27.54 8.86
C CYS A 90 8.02 -26.80 10.11
N ARG A 91 8.50 -25.57 10.35
CA ARG A 91 8.09 -24.76 11.51
C ARG A 91 6.63 -24.35 11.47
N ILE A 92 6.12 -23.95 10.28
CA ILE A 92 4.73 -23.47 10.13
C ILE A 92 3.71 -24.60 9.87
N MET A 93 4.15 -25.82 9.57
CA MET A 93 3.34 -26.90 9.02
C MET A 93 2.09 -27.23 9.86
N ASN A 94 2.21 -27.30 11.19
CA ASN A 94 1.10 -27.63 12.12
C ASN A 94 0.77 -26.46 13.07
N ARG A 95 1.18 -25.22 12.74
CA ARG A 95 1.12 -24.09 13.67
C ARG A 95 -0.19 -23.32 13.59
N TYR A 96 -0.92 -23.43 12.48
CA TYR A 96 -2.08 -22.59 12.17
C TYR A 96 -3.32 -23.40 11.90
N ASP A 97 -4.47 -22.88 12.34
CA ASP A 97 -5.78 -23.41 11.99
C ASP A 97 -6.31 -22.75 10.71
N ASN A 98 -6.00 -21.48 10.50
CA ASN A 98 -6.40 -20.74 9.30
C ASN A 98 -5.18 -20.15 8.59
N VAL A 99 -5.18 -20.21 7.26
CA VAL A 99 -4.14 -19.61 6.40
C VAL A 99 -4.82 -18.80 5.30
N TYR A 100 -4.49 -17.51 5.24
CA TYR A 100 -5.00 -16.56 4.25
C TYR A 100 -3.85 -16.12 3.34
N LEU A 101 -3.93 -16.48 2.07
CA LEU A 101 -2.92 -16.13 1.07
C LEU A 101 -3.41 -14.98 0.20
N LEU A 102 -2.85 -13.77 0.40
CA LEU A 102 -3.24 -12.56 -0.30
C LEU A 102 -2.40 -12.32 -1.56
N GLN A 103 -1.13 -12.75 -1.55
CA GLN A 103 -0.24 -12.59 -2.71
C GLN A 103 0.25 -13.95 -3.23
N PRO A 104 -0.38 -14.50 -4.29
CA PRO A 104 -0.17 -15.87 -4.75
C PRO A 104 1.02 -16.00 -5.73
N ASN A 105 2.21 -15.58 -5.31
CA ASN A 105 3.44 -15.95 -6.02
C ASN A 105 3.91 -17.36 -5.63
N SER A 106 4.81 -17.97 -6.41
CA SER A 106 5.20 -19.38 -6.23
C SER A 106 5.76 -19.70 -4.84
N VAL A 107 6.47 -18.77 -4.18
CA VAL A 107 7.03 -19.01 -2.83
C VAL A 107 5.96 -18.91 -1.76
N ASN A 108 5.06 -17.98 -1.88
CA ASN A 108 3.95 -17.79 -0.95
C ASN A 108 2.94 -18.95 -1.05
N LEU A 109 2.61 -19.37 -2.28
CA LEU A 109 1.81 -20.56 -2.55
C LEU A 109 2.42 -21.81 -1.90
N PHE A 110 3.73 -21.98 -2.02
CA PHE A 110 4.43 -23.11 -1.37
C PHE A 110 4.26 -23.06 0.15
N PHE A 111 4.54 -21.93 0.81
CA PHE A 111 4.40 -21.82 2.27
C PHE A 111 2.96 -21.99 2.75
N ALA A 112 1.98 -21.43 2.04
CA ALA A 112 0.57 -21.66 2.36
C ALA A 112 0.18 -23.14 2.20
N SER A 113 0.66 -23.80 1.13
CA SER A 113 0.32 -25.19 0.82
C SER A 113 0.94 -26.20 1.79
N VAL A 114 2.10 -25.95 2.38
CA VAL A 114 2.71 -26.87 3.36
C VAL A 114 1.99 -26.89 4.71
N CYS A 115 1.24 -25.84 5.04
CA CYS A 115 0.47 -25.79 6.27
C CYS A 115 -0.62 -26.88 6.31
N ASN A 116 -0.72 -27.58 7.45
CA ASN A 116 -1.81 -28.51 7.77
C ASN A 116 -2.98 -27.77 8.45
N ALA A 117 -3.33 -26.59 7.96
CA ALA A 117 -4.43 -25.81 8.48
C ALA A 117 -5.78 -26.47 8.19
N LYS A 118 -6.80 -26.17 9.01
CA LYS A 118 -8.20 -26.61 8.78
C LYS A 118 -8.84 -25.83 7.64
N ASN A 119 -8.48 -24.54 7.54
CA ASN A 119 -9.06 -23.63 6.58
C ASN A 119 -7.94 -22.85 5.88
N LYS A 120 -7.80 -23.06 4.59
CA LYS A 120 -6.83 -22.39 3.72
C LYS A 120 -7.58 -21.67 2.61
N GLN A 121 -7.54 -20.33 2.65
CA GLN A 121 -8.21 -19.47 1.71
C GLN A 121 -7.18 -18.74 0.86
N PHE A 122 -7.18 -18.97 -0.45
CA PHE A 122 -6.18 -18.44 -1.37
C PHE A 122 -6.81 -17.45 -2.35
N LEU A 123 -6.16 -16.29 -2.51
CA LEU A 123 -6.48 -15.40 -3.63
C LEU A 123 -5.99 -16.05 -4.94
N SER A 124 -6.83 -16.07 -5.95
CA SER A 124 -6.49 -16.49 -7.30
C SER A 124 -6.51 -15.26 -8.21
N THR A 125 -5.46 -15.06 -9.01
CA THR A 125 -5.30 -13.85 -9.82
C THR A 125 -5.13 -14.21 -11.30
N TYR A 126 -5.38 -13.24 -12.17
CA TYR A 126 -5.21 -13.34 -13.63
C TYR A 126 -3.76 -13.63 -14.05
N THR A 127 -2.75 -13.48 -13.15
CA THR A 127 -1.34 -13.83 -13.42
C THR A 127 -0.97 -15.26 -13.04
N ARG A 128 -1.97 -16.09 -12.71
CA ARG A 128 -1.78 -17.49 -12.31
C ARG A 128 -1.09 -18.28 -13.42
N ARG A 129 0.02 -18.97 -13.06
CA ARG A 129 0.75 -19.87 -13.95
C ARG A 129 0.12 -21.26 -13.92
N TRP A 130 0.22 -22.01 -15.02
CA TRP A 130 -0.34 -23.36 -15.13
C TRP A 130 0.07 -24.31 -13.99
N TYR A 131 1.35 -24.28 -13.57
CA TYR A 131 1.85 -25.15 -12.49
C TYR A 131 1.43 -24.68 -11.08
N HIS A 132 0.86 -23.49 -10.92
CA HIS A 132 0.28 -23.06 -9.66
C HIS A 132 -0.96 -23.87 -9.27
N GLY A 133 -1.60 -24.55 -10.25
CA GLY A 133 -2.74 -25.43 -10.01
C GLY A 133 -2.52 -26.41 -8.86
N ILE A 134 -1.32 -27.02 -8.79
CA ILE A 134 -0.96 -27.97 -7.73
C ILE A 134 -1.06 -27.37 -6.33
N PHE A 135 -0.69 -26.11 -6.15
CA PHE A 135 -0.82 -25.44 -4.86
C PHE A 135 -2.30 -25.19 -4.51
N TYR A 136 -3.09 -24.77 -5.49
CA TYR A 136 -4.51 -24.50 -5.30
C TYR A 136 -5.32 -25.75 -4.96
N THR A 137 -4.89 -26.98 -5.32
CA THR A 137 -5.54 -28.21 -4.85
C THR A 137 -5.44 -28.42 -3.34
N THR A 138 -4.56 -27.66 -2.67
CA THR A 138 -4.41 -27.72 -1.20
C THR A 138 -5.26 -26.69 -0.47
N ALA A 139 -5.89 -25.74 -1.17
CA ALA A 139 -6.78 -24.74 -0.62
C ALA A 139 -8.17 -25.32 -0.36
N ASP A 140 -8.82 -24.87 0.72
CA ASP A 140 -10.20 -25.21 1.04
C ASP A 140 -11.18 -24.24 0.34
N GLY A 141 -10.71 -23.05 -0.03
CA GLY A 141 -11.45 -22.10 -0.85
C GLY A 141 -10.56 -21.11 -1.58
N THR A 142 -11.10 -20.49 -2.63
CA THR A 142 -10.44 -19.47 -3.41
C THR A 142 -11.34 -18.25 -3.62
N VAL A 143 -10.74 -17.06 -3.66
CA VAL A 143 -11.36 -15.81 -4.13
C VAL A 143 -10.69 -15.42 -5.42
N GLU A 144 -11.47 -15.29 -6.49
CA GLU A 144 -10.96 -14.81 -7.78
C GLU A 144 -10.84 -13.28 -7.75
N HIS A 145 -9.67 -12.79 -8.15
CA HIS A 145 -9.38 -11.37 -8.27
C HIS A 145 -9.18 -10.99 -9.73
N GLY A 146 -10.00 -10.07 -10.20
CA GLY A 146 -9.96 -9.50 -11.55
C GLY A 146 -9.55 -8.04 -11.55
N LYS A 147 -9.23 -7.50 -12.73
CA LYS A 147 -8.75 -6.13 -12.93
C LYS A 147 -9.79 -5.03 -12.59
N GLN A 148 -11.06 -5.41 -12.38
CA GLN A 148 -12.16 -4.51 -12.04
C GLN A 148 -12.67 -4.69 -10.61
N THR A 149 -11.88 -5.33 -9.74
CA THR A 149 -12.29 -5.61 -8.36
C THR A 149 -11.25 -5.11 -7.37
N LEU A 150 -11.71 -4.46 -6.31
CA LEU A 150 -10.84 -3.94 -5.26
C LEU A 150 -10.14 -5.07 -4.51
N SER A 151 -8.81 -4.99 -4.42
CA SER A 151 -7.97 -5.96 -3.71
C SER A 151 -8.36 -6.10 -2.24
N VAL A 152 -8.64 -4.98 -1.55
CA VAL A 152 -9.05 -4.97 -0.14
C VAL A 152 -10.33 -5.76 0.11
N THR A 153 -11.35 -5.60 -0.77
CA THR A 153 -12.60 -6.38 -0.68
C THR A 153 -12.31 -7.88 -0.86
N ASN A 154 -11.47 -8.23 -1.84
CA ASN A 154 -11.14 -9.62 -2.08
C ASN A 154 -10.27 -10.23 -0.96
N TYR A 155 -9.46 -9.43 -0.27
CA TYR A 155 -8.74 -9.88 0.94
C TYR A 155 -9.72 -10.21 2.08
N LEU A 156 -10.70 -9.35 2.34
CA LEU A 156 -11.74 -9.59 3.35
C LEU A 156 -12.58 -10.83 3.01
N LYS A 157 -12.94 -11.01 1.74
CA LYS A 157 -13.67 -12.20 1.26
C LYS A 157 -12.93 -13.51 1.46
N LEU A 158 -11.63 -13.52 1.73
CA LEU A 158 -10.92 -14.74 2.14
C LEU A 158 -11.34 -15.21 3.53
N ALA A 159 -11.73 -14.30 4.43
CA ALA A 159 -12.24 -14.64 5.76
C ALA A 159 -13.74 -14.89 5.74
N ASP A 160 -14.50 -13.99 5.13
CA ASP A 160 -15.95 -14.09 4.98
C ASP A 160 -16.40 -13.50 3.63
N ARG A 161 -17.15 -14.28 2.85
CA ARG A 161 -17.59 -13.93 1.50
C ARG A 161 -18.55 -12.73 1.44
N SER A 162 -19.22 -12.41 2.53
CA SER A 162 -20.14 -11.27 2.63
C SER A 162 -19.46 -9.95 2.83
N LEU A 163 -18.20 -9.93 3.29
CA LEU A 163 -17.48 -8.71 3.63
C LEU A 163 -17.07 -7.88 2.41
N THR A 164 -17.08 -6.57 2.62
CA THR A 164 -16.60 -5.54 1.69
C THR A 164 -15.59 -4.63 2.39
N TRP A 165 -14.95 -3.73 1.65
CA TRP A 165 -14.01 -2.76 2.22
C TRP A 165 -14.65 -1.81 3.26
N GLN A 166 -15.99 -1.68 3.28
CA GLN A 166 -16.73 -0.83 4.23
C GLN A 166 -16.86 -1.47 5.61
N ASP A 167 -16.70 -2.77 5.71
CA ASP A 167 -16.93 -3.53 6.95
C ASP A 167 -15.74 -3.49 7.93
N SER A 168 -14.54 -3.10 7.45
CA SER A 168 -13.35 -3.03 8.30
C SER A 168 -12.43 -1.91 7.83
N PRO A 169 -12.06 -0.96 8.70
CA PRO A 169 -11.24 0.18 8.34
C PRO A 169 -9.78 -0.24 8.11
N LYS A 170 -9.10 0.49 7.21
CA LYS A 170 -7.65 0.43 7.07
C LYS A 170 -6.97 1.09 8.27
N HIS A 171 -5.75 0.66 8.53
CA HIS A 171 -4.82 1.35 9.42
C HIS A 171 -3.39 1.19 8.88
N ALA A 172 -2.49 2.12 9.24
CA ALA A 172 -1.09 2.02 8.82
C ALA A 172 -0.20 1.49 9.94
N THR A 173 -0.37 2.01 11.15
CA THR A 173 0.26 1.52 12.39
C THR A 173 -0.60 1.89 13.60
N ARG A 174 -0.49 1.12 14.70
CA ARG A 174 -1.20 1.38 15.96
C ARG A 174 -0.28 1.07 17.13
N PRO A 175 0.02 2.03 18.04
CA PRO A 175 -0.33 3.45 17.95
C PRO A 175 0.49 4.21 16.91
N LEU A 176 0.11 5.47 16.62
CA LEU A 176 0.91 6.37 15.80
C LEU A 176 2.14 6.87 16.58
N PHE A 177 3.29 6.94 15.91
CA PHE A 177 4.56 7.38 16.48
C PHE A 177 4.92 8.77 16.00
N LYS A 178 4.94 9.74 16.95
CA LYS A 178 5.42 11.10 16.66
C LYS A 178 6.94 11.07 16.43
N PRO A 179 7.46 11.69 15.35
CA PRO A 179 8.88 11.87 15.15
C PRO A 179 9.55 12.58 16.31
N GLN A 180 10.73 12.11 16.72
CA GLN A 180 11.52 12.78 17.77
C GLN A 180 11.98 14.17 17.35
N ASN A 181 12.36 14.31 16.07
CA ASN A 181 12.79 15.57 15.46
C ASN A 181 11.72 16.08 14.49
N TRP A 182 10.54 16.41 15.04
CA TRP A 182 9.48 17.00 14.23
C TRP A 182 9.85 18.43 13.84
N PRO A 183 9.88 18.80 12.56
CA PRO A 183 10.16 20.17 12.16
C PRO A 183 9.07 21.11 12.66
N GLU A 184 9.44 22.16 13.42
CA GLU A 184 8.49 23.19 13.92
C GLU A 184 7.70 23.87 12.80
N ILE A 185 8.28 23.90 11.59
CA ILE A 185 7.65 24.45 10.37
C ILE A 185 6.30 23.78 10.05
N LEU A 186 6.08 22.54 10.52
CA LEU A 186 4.84 21.80 10.31
C LEU A 186 3.69 22.26 11.23
N ASP A 187 4.00 23.04 12.27
CA ASP A 187 3.02 23.64 13.16
C ASP A 187 2.65 25.09 12.75
N LYS A 188 3.06 25.53 11.56
CA LYS A 188 2.80 26.86 11.01
C LYS A 188 1.28 27.10 10.90
N PRO A 189 0.73 28.11 11.58
CA PRO A 189 -0.70 28.42 11.51
C PRO A 189 -1.07 29.12 10.20
N GLY A 190 -2.32 28.99 9.77
CA GLY A 190 -2.87 29.71 8.63
C GLY A 190 -2.38 29.21 7.27
N VAL A 191 -1.81 28.01 7.20
CA VAL A 191 -1.41 27.38 5.94
C VAL A 191 -2.19 26.11 5.68
N ILE A 192 -2.37 25.78 4.40
CA ILE A 192 -2.91 24.50 3.94
C ILE A 192 -1.73 23.56 3.75
N ARG A 193 -1.64 22.49 4.55
CA ARG A 193 -0.54 21.52 4.50
C ARG A 193 -0.84 20.44 3.48
N ILE A 194 -0.10 20.43 2.41
CA ILE A 194 -0.23 19.44 1.34
C ILE A 194 0.96 18.48 1.39
N GLY A 195 0.71 17.24 1.79
CA GLY A 195 1.70 16.17 1.69
C GLY A 195 1.83 15.71 0.24
N ILE A 196 3.06 15.49 -0.23
CA ILE A 196 3.29 14.96 -1.58
C ILE A 196 4.34 13.85 -1.59
N SER A 197 4.16 12.87 -2.49
CA SER A 197 5.20 11.92 -2.88
C SER A 197 5.53 12.13 -4.35
N ILE A 198 6.73 12.61 -4.62
CA ILE A 198 7.19 12.90 -5.98
C ILE A 198 7.66 11.66 -6.74
N ALA A 199 8.01 10.58 -6.01
CA ALA A 199 8.44 9.31 -6.57
C ALA A 199 7.43 8.20 -6.27
N ALA A 200 7.42 7.18 -7.11
CA ALA A 200 6.71 5.94 -6.88
C ALA A 200 7.68 4.76 -6.94
N GLY A 201 7.24 3.58 -6.50
CA GLY A 201 8.07 2.38 -6.51
C GLY A 201 8.53 1.91 -7.90
N ASN A 202 8.21 2.67 -8.95
CA ASN A 202 8.58 2.45 -10.35
C ASN A 202 8.62 3.78 -11.08
N LYS A 203 9.67 3.99 -11.91
CA LYS A 203 9.86 5.22 -12.70
C LYS A 203 8.65 5.58 -13.56
N ALA A 204 7.98 4.60 -14.14
CA ALA A 204 6.82 4.83 -15.00
C ALA A 204 5.59 5.37 -14.24
N LYS A 205 5.49 5.10 -12.94
CA LYS A 205 4.44 5.61 -12.04
C LYS A 205 4.82 6.94 -11.38
N THR A 206 6.05 7.42 -11.57
CA THR A 206 6.54 8.67 -10.99
C THR A 206 5.99 9.85 -11.78
N VAL A 207 5.33 10.77 -11.08
CA VAL A 207 4.75 11.99 -11.70
C VAL A 207 5.86 12.85 -12.30
N PRO A 208 5.75 13.25 -13.57
CA PRO A 208 6.74 14.15 -14.21
C PRO A 208 6.85 15.50 -13.52
N PRO A 209 8.05 16.12 -13.48
CA PRO A 209 8.27 17.42 -12.84
C PRO A 209 7.34 18.53 -13.33
N ILE A 210 7.00 18.56 -14.62
CA ILE A 210 6.12 19.58 -15.21
C ILE A 210 4.70 19.53 -14.60
N ILE A 211 4.22 18.37 -14.23
CA ILE A 211 2.89 18.23 -13.60
C ILE A 211 2.92 18.84 -12.19
N TRP A 212 3.98 18.61 -11.42
CA TRP A 212 4.16 19.26 -10.12
C TRP A 212 4.19 20.78 -10.23
N LYS A 213 4.93 21.32 -11.21
CA LYS A 213 4.96 22.75 -11.50
C LYS A 213 3.55 23.29 -11.76
N ARG A 214 2.80 22.67 -12.65
CA ARG A 214 1.42 23.10 -12.98
C ARG A 214 0.50 23.06 -11.77
N ILE A 215 0.58 22.03 -10.93
CA ILE A 215 -0.20 21.94 -9.69
C ILE A 215 0.12 23.11 -8.75
N VAL A 216 1.41 23.38 -8.53
CA VAL A 216 1.85 24.48 -7.64
C VAL A 216 1.43 25.84 -8.18
N GLU A 217 1.61 26.09 -9.49
CA GLU A 217 1.19 27.33 -10.12
C GLU A 217 -0.32 27.55 -10.05
N HIS A 218 -1.10 26.48 -10.16
CA HIS A 218 -2.57 26.53 -10.11
C HIS A 218 -3.11 26.79 -8.69
N LEU A 219 -2.33 26.43 -7.67
CA LEU A 219 -2.64 26.64 -6.24
C LEU A 219 -1.93 27.88 -5.65
N ALA A 220 -1.25 28.69 -6.45
CA ALA A 220 -0.41 29.79 -5.98
C ALA A 220 -1.16 30.92 -5.25
N ASP A 221 -2.45 31.06 -5.45
CA ASP A 221 -3.33 32.02 -4.75
C ASP A 221 -3.89 31.48 -3.42
N LEU A 222 -3.61 30.22 -3.08
CA LEU A 222 -3.95 29.62 -1.81
C LEU A 222 -2.68 29.59 -0.90
N PRO A 223 -2.83 29.68 0.43
CA PRO A 223 -1.71 29.63 1.35
C PRO A 223 -1.20 28.17 1.54
N CYS A 224 -0.86 27.52 0.42
CA CYS A 224 -0.41 26.13 0.42
C CYS A 224 1.09 26.01 0.75
N GLU A 225 1.42 25.08 1.65
CA GLU A 225 2.77 24.58 1.92
C GLU A 225 2.85 23.09 1.54
N PHE A 226 3.82 22.73 0.73
CA PHE A 226 4.01 21.37 0.22
C PHE A 226 5.10 20.65 1.02
N TYR A 227 4.76 19.51 1.60
CA TYR A 227 5.67 18.67 2.38
C TYR A 227 6.01 17.41 1.58
N VAL A 228 7.28 17.31 1.14
CA VAL A 228 7.74 16.24 0.26
C VAL A 228 8.21 15.05 1.09
N PHE A 229 7.42 13.99 1.11
CA PHE A 229 7.76 12.73 1.79
C PHE A 229 8.39 11.73 0.81
N GLY A 230 9.42 11.02 1.29
CA GLY A 230 10.07 9.99 0.49
C GLY A 230 11.20 9.28 1.22
N ALA A 231 11.62 8.13 0.70
CA ALA A 231 12.82 7.44 1.17
C ALA A 231 14.10 8.14 0.68
N PRO A 232 15.26 7.97 1.35
CA PRO A 232 16.51 8.68 0.97
C PRO A 232 16.93 8.46 -0.49
N ASN A 233 16.63 7.34 -1.09
CA ASN A 233 16.94 7.04 -2.48
C ASN A 233 16.01 7.75 -3.49
N GLU A 234 15.03 8.52 -3.02
CA GLU A 234 14.10 9.30 -3.85
C GLU A 234 14.56 10.77 -4.02
N GLN A 235 15.58 11.21 -3.28
CA GLN A 235 16.15 12.56 -3.40
C GLN A 235 16.47 12.98 -4.84
N PRO A 236 17.02 12.12 -5.73
CA PRO A 236 17.30 12.50 -7.12
C PRO A 236 16.06 13.01 -7.90
N TRP A 237 14.85 12.59 -7.54
CA TRP A 237 13.63 13.10 -8.16
C TRP A 237 13.31 14.54 -7.74
N MET A 238 13.60 14.90 -6.49
CA MET A 238 13.51 16.28 -6.02
C MET A 238 14.54 17.15 -6.69
N ASP A 239 15.78 16.65 -6.84
CA ASP A 239 16.86 17.35 -7.54
C ASP A 239 16.51 17.61 -9.01
N ASP A 240 15.80 16.70 -9.68
CA ASP A 240 15.32 16.88 -11.04
C ASP A 240 14.26 18.00 -11.13
N ILE A 241 13.35 18.10 -10.15
CA ILE A 241 12.37 19.20 -10.07
C ILE A 241 13.09 20.52 -9.87
N THR A 242 14.01 20.60 -8.90
CA THR A 242 14.78 21.82 -8.60
C THR A 242 15.63 22.24 -9.78
N ARG A 243 16.25 21.30 -10.49
CA ARG A 243 17.05 21.60 -11.70
C ARG A 243 16.20 22.15 -12.83
N ALA A 244 14.97 21.61 -13.00
CA ALA A 244 14.10 22.02 -14.10
C ALA A 244 13.41 23.37 -13.85
N TYR A 245 13.07 23.69 -12.60
CA TYR A 245 12.17 24.81 -12.27
C TYR A 245 12.70 25.75 -11.18
N GLY A 246 13.90 25.51 -10.65
CA GLY A 246 14.46 26.26 -9.53
C GLY A 246 13.88 25.79 -8.17
N GLU A 247 14.28 26.49 -7.12
CA GLU A 247 13.72 26.27 -5.78
C GLU A 247 12.27 26.73 -5.74
N MET A 248 11.42 25.90 -5.16
CA MET A 248 10.02 26.23 -4.91
C MET A 248 9.88 26.69 -3.46
N PRO A 249 9.60 27.98 -3.20
CA PRO A 249 9.71 28.60 -1.86
C PRO A 249 8.74 28.03 -0.82
N ASN A 250 7.65 27.43 -1.28
CA ASN A 250 6.64 26.77 -0.44
C ASN A 250 6.80 25.25 -0.34
N PHE A 251 8.00 24.72 -0.67
CA PHE A 251 8.31 23.29 -0.55
C PHE A 251 9.22 23.03 0.64
N THR A 252 8.78 22.14 1.52
CA THR A 252 9.60 21.58 2.61
C THR A 252 10.00 20.16 2.26
N ASN A 253 11.29 19.94 1.99
CA ASN A 253 11.82 18.62 1.66
C ASN A 253 12.03 17.78 2.93
N LEU A 254 11.24 16.74 3.11
CA LEU A 254 11.33 15.77 4.20
C LEU A 254 11.84 14.39 3.74
N ILE A 255 12.34 14.28 2.51
CA ILE A 255 12.87 13.01 1.97
C ILE A 255 14.01 12.52 2.86
N GLY A 256 13.88 11.27 3.34
CA GLY A 256 14.85 10.62 4.22
C GLY A 256 14.91 11.15 5.66
N GLN A 257 14.08 12.13 6.04
CA GLN A 257 14.06 12.69 7.39
C GLN A 257 13.06 11.99 8.31
N ILE A 258 12.00 11.41 7.75
CA ILE A 258 10.93 10.72 8.49
C ILE A 258 11.09 9.22 8.26
N SER A 259 11.18 8.45 9.34
CA SER A 259 11.25 6.98 9.25
C SER A 259 9.89 6.39 8.86
N LEU A 260 9.87 5.18 8.30
CA LEU A 260 8.62 4.51 7.93
C LEU A 260 7.70 4.27 9.14
N GLU A 261 8.24 4.12 10.33
CA GLU A 261 7.50 3.95 11.59
C GLU A 261 6.76 5.24 11.99
N GLU A 262 7.38 6.40 11.73
CA GLU A 262 6.87 7.73 12.06
C GLU A 262 6.00 8.34 10.94
N LEU A 263 6.14 7.82 9.74
CA LEU A 263 5.50 8.36 8.54
C LEU A 263 3.96 8.45 8.64
N PRO A 264 3.22 7.46 9.20
CA PRO A 264 1.78 7.58 9.39
C PRO A 264 1.39 8.79 10.24
N TRP A 265 2.11 9.04 11.35
CA TRP A 265 1.85 10.20 12.17
C TRP A 265 2.13 11.51 11.41
N ALA A 266 3.25 11.58 10.67
CA ALA A 266 3.60 12.76 9.89
C ALA A 266 2.56 13.06 8.80
N ILE A 267 2.11 12.04 8.09
CA ILE A 267 1.07 12.17 7.07
C ILE A 267 -0.27 12.58 7.70
N SER A 268 -0.64 12.08 8.88
CA SER A 268 -1.89 12.45 9.56
C SER A 268 -2.00 13.95 9.92
N LYS A 269 -0.90 14.72 9.82
CA LYS A 269 -0.87 16.17 10.04
C LYS A 269 -1.12 16.98 8.76
N MET A 270 -1.26 16.33 7.62
CA MET A 270 -1.56 16.98 6.34
C MET A 270 -3.06 17.22 6.21
N ASP A 271 -3.43 18.32 5.58
CA ASP A 271 -4.83 18.64 5.25
C ASP A 271 -5.26 17.94 3.97
N CYS A 272 -4.30 17.65 3.07
CA CYS A 272 -4.49 16.87 1.84
C CYS A 272 -3.21 16.13 1.48
N TYR A 273 -3.32 15.02 0.75
CA TYR A 273 -2.16 14.29 0.24
C TYR A 273 -2.26 14.07 -1.27
N ILE A 274 -1.26 14.53 -2.04
CA ILE A 274 -1.26 14.42 -3.51
C ILE A 274 -0.09 13.51 -3.94
N ALA A 275 -0.38 12.43 -4.64
CA ALA A 275 0.66 11.58 -5.22
C ALA A 275 0.09 10.65 -6.31
N SER A 276 1.00 9.94 -6.98
CA SER A 276 0.61 8.79 -7.80
C SER A 276 0.41 7.53 -6.94
N ASP A 277 0.15 6.38 -7.58
CA ASP A 277 0.02 5.07 -6.91
C ASP A 277 1.34 4.66 -6.22
N SER A 278 1.53 5.18 -5.02
CA SER A 278 2.66 4.96 -4.13
C SER A 278 2.18 4.46 -2.77
N GLY A 279 3.09 3.88 -1.96
CA GLY A 279 2.74 3.37 -0.62
C GLY A 279 2.12 4.43 0.29
N ASN A 280 2.57 5.69 0.18
CA ASN A 280 2.17 6.77 1.05
C ASN A 280 0.71 7.21 0.87
N VAL A 281 0.12 7.10 -0.33
CA VAL A 281 -1.31 7.43 -0.52
C VAL A 281 -2.22 6.48 0.26
N TYR A 282 -1.80 5.22 0.44
CA TYR A 282 -2.55 4.25 1.25
C TYR A 282 -2.38 4.49 2.73
N ILE A 283 -1.22 5.02 3.16
CA ILE A 283 -1.03 5.50 4.53
C ILE A 283 -1.95 6.71 4.78
N ALA A 284 -1.99 7.68 3.87
CA ALA A 284 -2.86 8.85 3.96
C ALA A 284 -4.35 8.45 4.07
N ASP A 285 -4.79 7.52 3.21
CA ASP A 285 -6.14 6.95 3.25
C ASP A 285 -6.44 6.25 4.59
N ALA A 286 -5.49 5.49 5.12
CA ALA A 286 -5.62 4.79 6.40
C ALA A 286 -5.67 5.74 7.62
N GLU A 287 -5.05 6.91 7.52
CA GLU A 287 -5.06 7.96 8.55
C GLU A 287 -6.22 8.97 8.35
N GLY A 288 -7.10 8.74 7.37
CA GLY A 288 -8.27 9.58 7.09
C GLY A 288 -7.93 10.92 6.44
N VAL A 289 -6.71 11.08 5.91
CA VAL A 289 -6.30 12.29 5.19
C VAL A 289 -6.91 12.26 3.78
N PRO A 290 -7.57 13.35 3.32
CA PRO A 290 -8.07 13.47 1.95
C PRO A 290 -6.95 13.29 0.93
N VAL A 291 -7.21 12.53 -0.13
CA VAL A 291 -6.20 12.17 -1.13
C VAL A 291 -6.58 12.64 -2.52
N VAL A 292 -5.63 13.26 -3.23
CA VAL A 292 -5.69 13.41 -4.69
C VAL A 292 -4.77 12.36 -5.30
N LEU A 293 -5.36 11.35 -5.94
CA LEU A 293 -4.63 10.29 -6.62
C LEU A 293 -4.45 10.62 -8.10
N LEU A 294 -3.22 10.93 -8.49
CA LEU A 294 -2.82 11.05 -9.89
C LEU A 294 -2.53 9.63 -10.41
N PHE A 295 -3.56 8.88 -10.82
CA PHE A 295 -3.40 7.45 -11.06
C PHE A 295 -2.57 7.11 -12.30
N GLY A 296 -2.49 8.01 -13.30
CA GLY A 296 -1.66 7.83 -14.49
C GLY A 296 -1.89 6.47 -15.16
N PRO A 297 -0.82 5.62 -15.26
CA PRO A 297 -0.97 4.30 -15.88
C PRO A 297 -1.55 3.22 -14.95
N CYS A 298 -1.86 3.54 -13.69
CA CYS A 298 -2.21 2.55 -12.67
C CYS A 298 -3.71 2.26 -12.64
N CYS A 299 -4.06 0.98 -12.46
CA CYS A 299 -5.44 0.55 -12.38
C CYS A 299 -6.06 0.88 -11.00
N HIS A 300 -6.74 2.01 -10.91
CA HIS A 300 -7.44 2.42 -9.69
C HIS A 300 -8.66 1.54 -9.36
N HIS A 301 -9.16 0.75 -10.32
CA HIS A 301 -10.23 -0.21 -10.07
C HIS A 301 -9.78 -1.39 -9.19
N GLU A 302 -8.50 -1.78 -9.26
CA GLU A 302 -7.94 -2.84 -8.41
C GLU A 302 -7.49 -2.32 -7.05
N GLN A 303 -6.91 -1.11 -7.03
CA GLN A 303 -6.32 -0.58 -5.79
C GLN A 303 -6.27 0.95 -5.82
N ARG A 304 -6.92 1.59 -4.85
CA ARG A 304 -6.92 3.03 -4.64
C ARG A 304 -7.18 3.37 -3.17
N PRO A 305 -6.97 4.61 -2.73
CA PRO A 305 -7.58 5.17 -1.53
C PRO A 305 -9.11 5.04 -1.59
N LEU A 306 -9.77 4.85 -0.46
CA LEU A 306 -11.20 4.56 -0.37
C LEU A 306 -11.97 5.55 0.51
N GLY A 307 -11.27 6.46 1.20
CA GLY A 307 -11.85 7.55 1.97
C GLY A 307 -12.27 8.74 1.09
N ASN A 308 -11.98 9.95 1.56
CA ASN A 308 -12.18 11.16 0.77
C ASN A 308 -11.10 11.26 -0.33
N VAL A 309 -11.44 10.93 -1.57
CA VAL A 309 -10.48 10.81 -2.66
C VAL A 309 -10.97 11.47 -3.94
N LEU A 310 -10.09 12.30 -4.54
CA LEU A 310 -10.22 12.78 -5.91
C LEU A 310 -9.29 11.96 -6.81
N LEU A 311 -9.83 11.35 -7.86
CA LEU A 311 -9.09 10.58 -8.87
C LEU A 311 -8.82 11.45 -10.10
N ILE A 312 -7.55 11.65 -10.44
CA ILE A 312 -7.14 12.39 -11.65
C ILE A 312 -6.37 11.46 -12.58
N GLY A 313 -6.81 11.34 -13.80
CA GLY A 313 -6.20 10.51 -14.84
C GLY A 313 -7.19 10.20 -15.96
N ASN A 314 -6.81 9.25 -16.83
CA ASN A 314 -7.68 8.75 -17.90
C ASN A 314 -7.61 7.22 -17.91
N ASP A 315 -8.77 6.56 -17.85
CA ASP A 315 -8.89 5.09 -17.83
C ASP A 315 -8.30 4.45 -19.09
N ASP A 316 -8.32 5.14 -20.23
CA ASP A 316 -7.69 4.67 -21.47
C ASP A 316 -6.16 4.52 -21.35
N ASN A 317 -5.55 5.19 -20.36
CA ASN A 317 -4.11 5.11 -20.09
C ASN A 317 -3.73 3.95 -19.15
N ILE A 318 -4.70 3.22 -18.60
CA ILE A 318 -4.43 2.15 -17.65
C ILE A 318 -3.71 0.98 -18.32
N CYS A 319 -2.49 0.71 -17.88
CA CYS A 319 -1.67 -0.40 -18.37
C CYS A 319 -0.83 -1.06 -17.27
N SER A 320 -0.92 -0.59 -16.03
CA SER A 320 -0.24 -1.15 -14.86
C SER A 320 -1.25 -1.65 -13.85
N TYR A 321 -1.13 -2.93 -13.48
CA TYR A 321 -2.05 -3.64 -12.61
C TYR A 321 -1.35 -4.17 -11.36
N VAL A 322 -2.10 -4.44 -10.28
CA VAL A 322 -1.54 -4.82 -8.98
C VAL A 322 -0.71 -6.11 -9.06
N PHE A 323 -1.19 -7.13 -9.76
CA PHE A 323 -0.53 -8.43 -9.85
C PHE A 323 0.29 -8.61 -11.13
N GLU A 324 0.31 -7.63 -12.03
CA GLU A 324 1.09 -7.69 -13.26
C GLU A 324 2.43 -6.97 -13.07
N THR A 325 3.54 -7.69 -13.26
CA THR A 325 4.90 -7.16 -13.07
C THR A 325 5.54 -6.63 -14.35
N ARG A 326 4.86 -6.78 -15.50
CA ARG A 326 5.33 -6.34 -16.80
C ARG A 326 4.26 -5.51 -17.47
N TYR A 327 4.60 -4.29 -17.80
CA TYR A 327 3.76 -3.38 -18.55
C TYR A 327 4.63 -2.55 -19.51
N TYR A 328 4.04 -2.18 -20.63
CA TYR A 328 4.69 -1.39 -21.66
C TYR A 328 3.93 -0.07 -21.80
N PHE A 329 4.67 1.03 -21.87
CA PHE A 329 4.11 2.35 -22.13
C PHE A 329 4.42 2.74 -23.56
N SER A 330 3.40 3.13 -24.31
CA SER A 330 3.52 3.65 -25.68
C SER A 330 3.49 5.17 -25.76
N GLN A 331 3.22 5.85 -24.63
CA GLN A 331 3.03 7.29 -24.53
C GLN A 331 4.11 7.92 -23.66
N GLU A 332 4.32 9.23 -23.87
CA GLU A 332 5.11 10.05 -22.95
C GLU A 332 4.46 10.07 -21.57
N ARG A 333 5.27 10.09 -20.49
CA ARG A 333 4.77 10.02 -19.12
C ARG A 333 3.78 11.12 -18.76
N GLU A 334 3.97 12.33 -19.29
CA GLU A 334 3.05 13.45 -19.08
C GLU A 334 1.65 13.15 -19.61
N ALA A 335 1.57 12.59 -20.82
CA ALA A 335 0.31 12.18 -21.42
C ALA A 335 -0.38 11.06 -20.65
N LEU A 336 0.39 10.15 -20.02
CA LEU A 336 -0.14 9.07 -19.21
C LEU A 336 -0.91 9.57 -17.98
N PHE A 337 -0.46 10.67 -17.35
CA PHE A 337 -1.12 11.21 -16.17
C PHE A 337 -2.37 12.04 -16.49
N ALA A 338 -2.50 12.52 -17.74
CA ALA A 338 -3.66 13.23 -18.25
C ALA A 338 -4.18 14.38 -17.35
N VAL A 339 -3.25 15.13 -16.72
CA VAL A 339 -3.59 16.28 -15.86
C VAL A 339 -3.93 17.47 -16.75
N THR A 340 -5.21 17.64 -17.04
CA THR A 340 -5.77 18.74 -17.87
C THR A 340 -6.01 20.00 -17.03
N GLU A 341 -6.36 21.13 -17.68
CA GLU A 341 -6.75 22.35 -16.96
C GLU A 341 -8.06 22.16 -16.17
N ASP A 342 -8.97 21.33 -16.67
CA ASP A 342 -10.19 20.97 -15.94
C ASP A 342 -9.86 20.15 -14.69
N ALA A 343 -8.96 19.19 -14.79
CA ALA A 343 -8.50 18.40 -13.64
C ALA A 343 -7.78 19.28 -12.59
N LEU A 344 -7.04 20.30 -13.00
CA LEU A 344 -6.42 21.28 -12.09
C LEU A 344 -7.47 22.14 -11.38
N ARG A 345 -8.54 22.57 -12.09
CA ARG A 345 -9.67 23.28 -11.48
C ARG A 345 -10.39 22.40 -10.46
N GLU A 346 -10.64 21.15 -10.79
CA GLU A 346 -11.27 20.18 -9.91
C GLU A 346 -10.42 19.90 -8.66
N LEU A 347 -9.08 19.78 -8.83
CA LEU A 347 -8.13 19.64 -7.73
C LEU A 347 -8.18 20.84 -6.77
N LYS A 348 -8.18 22.06 -7.29
CA LYS A 348 -8.27 23.26 -6.48
C LYS A 348 -9.62 23.33 -5.75
N HIS A 349 -10.71 23.06 -6.42
CA HIS A 349 -12.04 23.02 -5.82
C HIS A 349 -12.11 21.98 -4.70
N PHE A 350 -11.61 20.77 -4.93
CA PHE A 350 -11.53 19.73 -3.92
C PHE A 350 -10.77 20.18 -2.65
N ILE A 351 -9.62 20.84 -2.82
CA ILE A 351 -8.84 21.37 -1.68
C ILE A 351 -9.61 22.47 -0.95
N CYS A 352 -10.23 23.40 -1.67
CA CYS A 352 -11.01 24.50 -1.06
C CYS A 352 -12.23 24.00 -0.27
N GLU A 353 -12.81 22.86 -0.60
CA GLU A 353 -13.96 22.29 0.09
C GLU A 353 -13.59 21.48 1.34
N LEU A 354 -12.31 21.25 1.61
CA LEU A 354 -11.89 20.51 2.80
C LEU A 354 -12.24 21.27 4.09
N PRO A 355 -12.79 20.59 5.10
CA PRO A 355 -13.29 21.24 6.33
C PRO A 355 -12.24 22.12 7.05
N ASN A 356 -10.98 21.64 7.08
CA ASN A 356 -9.88 22.37 7.74
C ASN A 356 -9.45 23.60 6.92
N VAL A 357 -9.61 23.55 5.59
CA VAL A 357 -9.23 24.63 4.67
C VAL A 357 -10.26 25.74 4.70
N ASN A 358 -11.55 25.43 4.69
CA ASN A 358 -12.62 26.40 4.84
C ASN A 358 -12.46 27.24 6.10
N ALA A 359 -12.14 26.62 7.24
CA ALA A 359 -11.91 27.32 8.49
C ALA A 359 -10.68 28.26 8.42
N THR A 360 -9.63 27.87 7.71
CA THR A 360 -8.39 28.65 7.54
C THR A 360 -8.62 29.86 6.65
N THR A 361 -9.32 29.70 5.54
CA THR A 361 -9.63 30.78 4.57
C THR A 361 -10.53 31.86 5.21
N TYR A 362 -11.57 31.46 5.94
CA TYR A 362 -12.43 32.40 6.67
C TYR A 362 -11.68 33.18 7.79
N ALA A 363 -10.69 32.55 8.44
CA ALA A 363 -9.89 33.22 9.48
C ALA A 363 -8.94 34.26 8.88
N ILE A 364 -8.43 34.09 7.67
CA ILE A 364 -7.57 35.05 6.96
C ILE A 364 -8.40 36.25 6.49
N ASP A 365 -9.59 36.01 5.91
CA ASP A 365 -10.49 37.07 5.49
C ASP A 365 -11.02 37.92 6.67
N ALA A 366 -11.20 37.32 7.84
CA ALA A 366 -11.63 38.00 9.06
C ALA A 366 -10.53 38.86 9.72
N GLN A 367 -9.23 38.61 9.42
CA GLN A 367 -8.10 39.40 9.91
C GLN A 367 -7.64 40.49 8.92
N GLY A 368 -8.14 40.45 7.70
CA GLY A 368 -7.81 41.40 6.62
C GLY A 368 -8.80 42.57 6.47
N ASN A 369 -9.81 42.71 7.33
CA ASN A 369 -10.77 43.82 7.39
C ASN A 369 -10.53 44.70 8.60
#